data_817ea464e847083a19c93550530abdd0
#
_entry.id   817ea464e847083a19c93550530abdd0
#
_cell.length_a   1.000
_cell.length_b   1.000
_cell.length_c   1.000
_cell.angle_alpha   90.00
_cell.angle_beta   90.00
_cell.angle_gamma   90.00
#
_symmetry.space_group_name_H-M   'P 1'
#
loop_
_entity.id
_entity.type
_entity.pdbx_description
1 polymer ?
#
loop_
_entity_poly.entity_id
_entity_poly.type
_entity_poly.pdbx_seq_one_letter_code
_entity_poly.pdbx_strand_id
1 'polypeptide(L)'
;SACLVGSEMCIRDRHNEGAEPEELVKLLARVYQLDESFFPELRSDVMDFLTQLTGLGMITEDLHPISKEPSGSMVIAGITMKLYGPRELFSKCFEPFYKKFSAEPDQILELITAPPASRCYEQVLLQNSEMTIFENSDRYVVLFPQMQNIYEAHMLKDGSYVRIHCHAQATELNTDNLFHAIRLFFLFIAQKKGLFAIHSASILYHDKAWLFSGHSGMGKSTHTALWHELFGTPYLNGDLNLLGSEDGHITVYGIPWCGTSEIFTTEQYELGGIVLLGQDSQTDRLEKLPPSEKILRVMQRMISPAWKEIQLTRNLSFAEKIADCVPVLHFLCTKNPSAAYTMKNAIDLRRSCNER
;
A
#
# COMPACT_ATOMS: atom_id res chain seq x y z
N SER A 1 -44.41 -8.01 -22.52
CA SER A 1 -43.54 -8.34 -21.36
C SER A 1 -43.15 -9.83 -21.26
N ALA A 2 -43.58 -10.72 -22.10
CA ALA A 2 -43.18 -12.14 -22.07
C ALA A 2 -41.99 -12.49 -22.99
N CYS A 3 -41.51 -11.57 -23.79
CA CYS A 3 -40.40 -11.79 -24.72
C CYS A 3 -38.99 -11.44 -24.16
N LEU A 4 -38.91 -10.82 -22.98
CA LEU A 4 -37.64 -10.29 -22.45
C LEU A 4 -36.77 -11.30 -21.69
N VAL A 5 -37.34 -12.37 -21.12
CA VAL A 5 -36.61 -13.31 -20.25
C VAL A 5 -35.43 -14.01 -20.95
N GLY A 6 -35.54 -14.30 -22.25
CA GLY A 6 -34.44 -14.89 -23.01
C GLY A 6 -33.34 -13.86 -23.42
N SER A 7 -33.74 -12.60 -23.62
CA SER A 7 -32.81 -11.52 -24.01
C SER A 7 -32.02 -11.00 -22.83
N GLU A 8 -32.59 -10.97 -21.63
CA GLU A 8 -31.92 -10.54 -20.40
C GLU A 8 -30.72 -11.44 -20.07
N MET A 9 -30.85 -12.75 -20.26
CA MET A 9 -29.78 -13.69 -20.04
C MET A 9 -28.66 -13.53 -21.10
N CYS A 10 -29.04 -13.29 -22.35
CA CYS A 10 -28.08 -13.01 -23.43
C CYS A 10 -27.31 -11.69 -23.21
N ILE A 11 -27.98 -10.63 -22.72
CA ILE A 11 -27.34 -9.35 -22.42
C ILE A 11 -26.31 -9.52 -21.32
N ARG A 12 -26.70 -10.16 -20.20
CA ARG A 12 -25.81 -10.40 -19.07
C ARG A 12 -24.57 -11.21 -19.47
N ASP A 13 -24.78 -12.33 -20.14
CA ASP A 13 -23.70 -13.26 -20.47
C ASP A 13 -22.70 -12.62 -21.46
N ARG A 14 -23.19 -11.88 -22.45
CA ARG A 14 -22.36 -11.18 -23.42
C ARG A 14 -21.59 -10.00 -22.82
N HIS A 15 -22.22 -9.28 -21.90
CA HIS A 15 -21.53 -8.18 -21.21
C HIS A 15 -20.43 -8.72 -20.26
N ASN A 16 -20.68 -9.84 -19.59
CA ASN A 16 -19.66 -10.53 -18.78
C ASN A 16 -18.52 -11.10 -19.64
N GLU A 17 -18.76 -11.36 -20.93
CA GLU A 17 -17.71 -11.70 -21.93
C GLU A 17 -16.97 -10.47 -22.46
N GLY A 18 -17.30 -9.25 -21.99
CA GLY A 18 -16.63 -8.00 -22.36
C GLY A 18 -17.26 -7.27 -23.57
N ALA A 19 -18.54 -7.54 -23.89
CA ALA A 19 -19.24 -6.81 -24.94
C ALA A 19 -19.61 -5.38 -24.51
N GLU A 20 -19.31 -4.41 -25.36
CA GLU A 20 -19.72 -3.02 -25.14
C GLU A 20 -21.23 -2.83 -25.29
N PRO A 21 -21.87 -1.90 -24.54
CA PRO A 21 -23.32 -1.67 -24.63
C PRO A 21 -23.83 -1.45 -26.04
N GLU A 22 -23.09 -0.75 -26.89
CA GLU A 22 -23.44 -0.50 -28.30
C GLU A 22 -23.45 -1.80 -29.13
N GLU A 23 -22.60 -2.75 -28.81
CA GLU A 23 -22.60 -4.06 -29.46
C GLU A 23 -23.82 -4.88 -29.05
N LEU A 24 -24.23 -4.77 -27.80
CA LEU A 24 -25.47 -5.39 -27.29
C LEU A 24 -26.70 -4.82 -28.00
N VAL A 25 -26.78 -3.51 -28.17
CA VAL A 25 -27.87 -2.85 -28.94
C VAL A 25 -27.93 -3.38 -30.37
N LYS A 26 -26.79 -3.43 -31.07
CA LYS A 26 -26.71 -3.95 -32.45
C LYS A 26 -27.09 -5.43 -32.52
N LEU A 27 -26.65 -6.22 -31.54
CA LEU A 27 -26.99 -7.64 -31.47
C LEU A 27 -28.49 -7.85 -31.31
N LEU A 28 -29.11 -7.16 -30.33
CA LEU A 28 -30.54 -7.25 -30.05
C LEU A 28 -31.37 -6.75 -31.23
N ALA A 29 -30.98 -5.64 -31.86
CA ALA A 29 -31.64 -5.14 -33.05
C ALA A 29 -31.67 -6.18 -34.20
N ARG A 30 -30.56 -6.92 -34.41
CA ARG A 30 -30.51 -8.00 -35.36
C ARG A 30 -31.40 -9.20 -34.98
N VAL A 31 -31.36 -9.61 -33.70
CA VAL A 31 -32.15 -10.78 -33.20
C VAL A 31 -33.62 -10.49 -33.30
N TYR A 32 -34.06 -9.27 -32.98
CA TYR A 32 -35.47 -8.88 -33.04
C TYR A 32 -35.90 -8.24 -34.37
N GLN A 33 -34.99 -8.15 -35.36
CA GLN A 33 -35.24 -7.57 -36.69
C GLN A 33 -35.81 -6.15 -36.61
N LEU A 34 -35.25 -5.33 -35.69
CA LEU A 34 -35.71 -3.95 -35.47
C LEU A 34 -35.12 -3.00 -36.48
N ASP A 35 -35.93 -2.04 -36.95
CA ASP A 35 -35.49 -0.94 -37.77
C ASP A 35 -34.59 0.03 -37.01
N GLU A 36 -33.71 0.75 -37.69
CA GLU A 36 -32.79 1.72 -37.05
C GLU A 36 -33.52 2.83 -36.26
N SER A 37 -34.78 3.12 -36.60
CA SER A 37 -35.61 4.09 -35.88
C SER A 37 -35.86 3.70 -34.41
N PHE A 38 -35.74 2.43 -34.06
CA PHE A 38 -35.91 1.91 -32.69
C PHE A 38 -34.60 1.91 -31.89
N PHE A 39 -33.46 2.17 -32.50
CA PHE A 39 -32.16 2.12 -31.81
C PHE A 39 -32.03 3.04 -30.58
N PRO A 40 -32.55 4.29 -30.59
CA PRO A 40 -32.50 5.15 -29.40
C PRO A 40 -33.27 4.57 -28.20
N GLU A 41 -34.46 4.01 -28.44
CA GLU A 41 -35.29 3.40 -27.41
C GLU A 41 -34.65 2.09 -26.88
N LEU A 42 -34.24 1.22 -27.80
CA LEU A 42 -33.53 -0.03 -27.45
C LEU A 42 -32.23 0.24 -26.66
N ARG A 43 -31.50 1.29 -27.02
CA ARG A 43 -30.32 1.72 -26.28
C ARG A 43 -30.65 2.13 -24.86
N SER A 44 -31.70 2.91 -24.67
CA SER A 44 -32.19 3.32 -23.35
C SER A 44 -32.52 2.09 -22.51
N ASP A 45 -33.29 1.15 -23.08
CA ASP A 45 -33.67 -0.08 -22.38
C ASP A 45 -32.47 -0.94 -21.98
N VAL A 46 -31.48 -1.09 -22.88
CA VAL A 46 -30.23 -1.81 -22.60
C VAL A 46 -29.45 -1.13 -21.47
N MET A 47 -29.30 0.20 -21.50
CA MET A 47 -28.58 0.93 -20.48
C MET A 47 -29.27 0.88 -19.13
N ASP A 48 -30.60 0.98 -19.09
CA ASP A 48 -31.41 0.86 -17.87
C ASP A 48 -31.29 -0.55 -17.26
N PHE A 49 -31.31 -1.58 -18.10
CA PHE A 49 -31.13 -2.94 -17.65
C PHE A 49 -29.71 -3.22 -17.12
N LEU A 50 -28.68 -2.76 -17.81
CA LEU A 50 -27.29 -2.85 -17.33
C LEU A 50 -27.14 -2.12 -15.99
N THR A 51 -27.75 -0.95 -15.86
CA THR A 51 -27.73 -0.18 -14.59
C THR A 51 -28.40 -0.96 -13.46
N GLN A 52 -29.53 -1.61 -13.72
CA GLN A 52 -30.20 -2.48 -12.72
C GLN A 52 -29.32 -3.67 -12.34
N LEU A 53 -28.70 -4.38 -13.30
CA LEU A 53 -27.81 -5.51 -13.04
C LEU A 53 -26.57 -5.07 -12.24
N THR A 54 -26.02 -3.90 -12.56
CA THR A 54 -24.91 -3.31 -11.82
C THR A 54 -25.31 -2.98 -10.39
N GLY A 55 -26.50 -2.37 -10.19
CA GLY A 55 -27.02 -2.07 -8.87
C GLY A 55 -27.32 -3.32 -8.01
N LEU A 56 -27.59 -4.46 -8.65
CA LEU A 56 -27.77 -5.76 -8.00
C LEU A 56 -26.43 -6.51 -7.78
N GLY A 57 -25.30 -5.95 -8.22
CA GLY A 57 -23.99 -6.63 -8.16
C GLY A 57 -23.87 -7.85 -9.07
N MET A 58 -24.75 -7.99 -10.07
CA MET A 58 -24.73 -9.12 -11.02
C MET A 58 -23.72 -8.92 -12.14
N ILE A 59 -23.32 -7.69 -12.41
CA ILE A 59 -22.22 -7.30 -13.29
C ILE A 59 -21.35 -6.31 -12.54
N THR A 60 -20.05 -6.36 -12.75
CA THR A 60 -19.08 -5.48 -12.12
C THR A 60 -18.38 -4.65 -13.19
N GLU A 61 -17.94 -3.44 -12.82
CA GLU A 61 -17.10 -2.64 -13.70
C GLU A 61 -15.81 -3.38 -14.04
N ASP A 62 -15.42 -3.34 -15.30
CA ASP A 62 -14.11 -3.82 -15.72
C ASP A 62 -13.01 -2.88 -15.19
N LEU A 63 -11.92 -3.46 -14.68
CA LEU A 63 -10.81 -2.72 -14.11
C LEU A 63 -9.70 -2.52 -15.14
N HIS A 64 -9.88 -1.48 -15.96
CA HIS A 64 -8.84 -0.96 -16.88
C HIS A 64 -8.89 0.58 -16.87
N PRO A 65 -7.82 1.29 -17.24
CA PRO A 65 -7.82 2.76 -17.20
C PRO A 65 -8.91 3.36 -18.07
N ILE A 66 -9.76 4.21 -17.50
CA ILE A 66 -10.77 4.98 -18.22
C ILE A 66 -10.09 6.10 -19.02
N SER A 67 -9.07 6.72 -18.42
CA SER A 67 -8.29 7.78 -19.08
C SER A 67 -7.27 7.19 -20.04
N LYS A 68 -7.14 7.76 -21.25
CA LYS A 68 -6.16 7.31 -22.26
C LYS A 68 -4.71 7.64 -21.90
N GLU A 69 -4.50 8.74 -21.17
CA GLU A 69 -3.16 9.24 -20.83
C GLU A 69 -2.94 9.20 -19.30
N PRO A 70 -1.81 8.66 -18.84
CA PRO A 70 -1.48 8.70 -17.44
C PRO A 70 -1.15 10.14 -16.99
N SER A 71 -1.59 10.53 -15.82
CA SER A 71 -1.23 11.79 -15.17
C SER A 71 0.21 11.81 -14.64
N GLY A 72 0.80 10.64 -14.47
CA GLY A 72 2.18 10.47 -14.05
C GLY A 72 2.66 9.02 -14.06
N SER A 73 3.96 8.87 -13.87
CA SER A 73 4.59 7.57 -13.61
C SER A 73 5.66 7.72 -12.56
N MET A 74 5.83 6.74 -11.69
CA MET A 74 6.81 6.78 -10.61
C MET A 74 7.47 5.43 -10.39
N VAL A 75 8.65 5.46 -9.76
CA VAL A 75 9.39 4.27 -9.37
C VAL A 75 9.78 4.41 -7.90
N ILE A 76 9.35 3.46 -7.08
CA ILE A 76 9.65 3.40 -5.65
C ILE A 76 10.26 2.04 -5.36
N ALA A 77 11.49 1.99 -4.87
CA ALA A 77 12.19 0.72 -4.57
C ALA A 77 12.16 -0.29 -5.74
N GLY A 78 12.33 0.19 -6.98
CA GLY A 78 12.26 -0.63 -8.18
C GLY A 78 10.85 -1.01 -8.65
N ILE A 79 9.82 -0.69 -7.89
CA ILE A 79 8.41 -0.92 -8.30
C ILE A 79 7.96 0.22 -9.20
N THR A 80 7.50 -0.12 -10.39
CA THR A 80 7.03 0.81 -11.42
C THR A 80 5.51 1.00 -11.32
N MET A 81 5.05 2.26 -11.25
CA MET A 81 3.63 2.58 -11.16
C MET A 81 3.22 3.61 -12.22
N LYS A 82 2.08 3.40 -12.87
CA LYS A 82 1.40 4.42 -13.69
C LYS A 82 0.21 4.98 -12.92
N LEU A 83 0.08 6.29 -12.92
CA LEU A 83 -0.96 7.02 -12.19
C LEU A 83 -1.95 7.63 -13.18
N TYR A 84 -3.24 7.48 -12.92
CA TYR A 84 -4.33 8.05 -13.69
C TYR A 84 -5.26 8.85 -12.78
N GLY A 85 -5.84 9.92 -13.28
CA GLY A 85 -6.77 10.78 -12.53
C GLY A 85 -6.23 12.19 -12.29
N PRO A 86 -6.93 13.02 -11.52
CA PRO A 86 -6.56 14.42 -11.25
C PRO A 86 -5.22 14.50 -10.51
N ARG A 87 -4.25 15.20 -11.13
CA ARG A 87 -2.87 15.27 -10.59
C ARG A 87 -2.81 15.96 -9.22
N GLU A 88 -3.68 16.91 -8.98
CA GLU A 88 -3.79 17.66 -7.73
C GLU A 88 -4.24 16.80 -6.53
N LEU A 89 -4.78 15.61 -6.75
CA LEU A 89 -5.14 14.66 -5.70
C LEU A 89 -3.97 13.76 -5.28
N PHE A 90 -2.88 13.73 -6.05
CA PHE A 90 -1.68 13.00 -5.67
C PHE A 90 -0.78 13.86 -4.76
N SER A 91 -0.32 13.28 -3.66
CA SER A 91 0.56 13.97 -2.70
C SER A 91 1.85 14.46 -3.35
N LYS A 92 2.32 15.64 -2.93
CA LYS A 92 3.63 16.18 -3.33
C LYS A 92 4.80 15.30 -2.88
N CYS A 93 4.62 14.46 -1.86
CA CYS A 93 5.63 13.49 -1.42
C CYS A 93 6.00 12.47 -2.51
N PHE A 94 5.15 12.32 -3.56
CA PHE A 94 5.50 11.48 -4.71
C PHE A 94 6.44 12.15 -5.70
N GLU A 95 6.58 13.49 -5.69
CA GLU A 95 7.36 14.22 -6.69
C GLU A 95 8.81 13.72 -6.86
N PRO A 96 9.59 13.42 -5.80
CA PRO A 96 10.94 12.90 -5.94
C PRO A 96 11.03 11.50 -6.56
N PHE A 97 9.91 10.77 -6.61
CA PHE A 97 9.83 9.42 -7.15
C PHE A 97 9.30 9.38 -8.60
N TYR A 98 8.84 10.51 -9.14
CA TYR A 98 8.38 10.55 -10.54
C TYR A 98 9.53 10.24 -11.50
N LYS A 99 9.32 9.19 -12.30
CA LYS A 99 10.28 8.73 -13.28
C LYS A 99 9.55 8.10 -14.48
N LYS A 100 9.96 8.47 -15.70
CA LYS A 100 9.44 7.85 -16.91
C LYS A 100 10.08 6.46 -17.12
N PHE A 101 9.30 5.51 -17.54
CA PHE A 101 9.73 4.18 -17.97
C PHE A 101 8.89 3.70 -19.14
N SER A 102 9.41 2.75 -19.94
CA SER A 102 8.76 2.24 -21.15
C SER A 102 8.20 0.82 -20.98
N ALA A 103 8.61 0.11 -19.92
CA ALA A 103 8.11 -1.23 -19.64
C ALA A 103 6.66 -1.21 -19.16
N GLU A 104 6.00 -2.35 -19.15
CA GLU A 104 4.71 -2.50 -18.49
C GLU A 104 4.87 -2.20 -16.99
N PRO A 105 3.94 -1.43 -16.38
CA PRO A 105 4.01 -1.11 -14.97
C PRO A 105 3.73 -2.34 -14.09
N ASP A 106 4.35 -2.38 -12.94
CA ASP A 106 4.01 -3.37 -11.92
C ASP A 106 2.62 -3.13 -11.32
N GLN A 107 2.20 -1.86 -11.28
CA GLN A 107 0.89 -1.47 -10.80
C GLN A 107 0.38 -0.23 -11.54
N ILE A 108 -0.89 -0.28 -11.92
CA ILE A 108 -1.67 0.88 -12.37
C ILE A 108 -2.54 1.34 -11.22
N LEU A 109 -2.52 2.63 -10.90
CA LEU A 109 -3.36 3.25 -9.89
C LEU A 109 -4.18 4.36 -10.52
N GLU A 110 -5.49 4.24 -10.46
CA GLU A 110 -6.44 5.19 -10.99
C GLU A 110 -7.30 5.82 -9.90
N LEU A 111 -7.40 7.15 -9.90
CA LEU A 111 -8.30 7.92 -9.04
C LEU A 111 -9.52 8.34 -9.87
N ILE A 112 -10.71 7.90 -9.47
CA ILE A 112 -11.99 8.27 -10.09
C ILE A 112 -12.74 9.18 -9.13
N THR A 113 -13.06 10.39 -9.60
CA THR A 113 -13.81 11.39 -8.79
C THR A 113 -15.33 11.23 -8.91
N ALA A 114 -15.77 10.00 -8.71
CA ALA A 114 -17.17 9.59 -8.72
C ALA A 114 -17.36 8.38 -7.79
N PRO A 115 -18.58 8.15 -7.27
CA PRO A 115 -18.89 6.91 -6.57
C PRO A 115 -18.79 5.71 -7.53
N PRO A 116 -18.56 4.48 -7.00
CA PRO A 116 -18.60 3.28 -7.82
C PRO A 116 -19.99 3.06 -8.42
N ALA A 117 -20.02 2.52 -9.63
CA ALA A 117 -21.28 2.22 -10.32
C ALA A 117 -22.08 1.13 -9.61
N SER A 118 -21.40 0.14 -9.03
CA SER A 118 -22.04 -0.92 -8.23
C SER A 118 -21.27 -1.14 -6.94
N ARG A 119 -21.98 -1.64 -5.92
CA ARG A 119 -21.41 -2.05 -4.63
C ARG A 119 -21.71 -3.52 -4.41
N CYS A 120 -20.68 -4.34 -4.53
CA CYS A 120 -20.76 -5.77 -4.28
C CYS A 120 -19.70 -6.17 -3.26
N TYR A 121 -20.12 -6.78 -2.17
CA TYR A 121 -19.26 -7.21 -1.07
C TYR A 121 -19.54 -8.68 -0.77
N GLU A 122 -18.59 -9.57 -1.17
CA GLU A 122 -18.79 -11.01 -0.98
C GLU A 122 -18.22 -11.47 0.36
N GLN A 123 -16.95 -11.84 0.41
CA GLN A 123 -16.34 -12.41 1.62
C GLN A 123 -15.49 -11.36 2.36
N VAL A 124 -15.77 -11.15 3.65
CA VAL A 124 -14.92 -10.33 4.52
C VAL A 124 -13.62 -11.08 4.83
N LEU A 125 -12.48 -10.48 4.51
CA LEU A 125 -11.14 -10.99 4.87
C LEU A 125 -10.57 -10.30 6.11
N LEU A 126 -10.80 -9.00 6.24
CA LEU A 126 -10.33 -8.19 7.36
C LEU A 126 -11.36 -7.12 7.68
N GLN A 127 -11.60 -6.90 8.97
CA GLN A 127 -12.40 -5.78 9.44
C GLN A 127 -11.81 -5.22 10.73
N ASN A 128 -11.47 -3.94 10.72
CA ASN A 128 -11.02 -3.19 11.89
C ASN A 128 -11.48 -1.73 11.80
N SER A 129 -10.99 -0.86 12.69
CA SER A 129 -11.36 0.56 12.71
C SER A 129 -10.82 1.37 11.52
N GLU A 130 -9.77 0.88 10.85
CA GLU A 130 -9.12 1.61 9.76
C GLU A 130 -9.67 1.20 8.39
N MET A 131 -9.95 -0.10 8.20
CA MET A 131 -10.39 -0.63 6.91
C MET A 131 -11.23 -1.89 7.05
N THR A 132 -12.04 -2.13 6.02
CA THR A 132 -12.68 -3.43 5.76
C THR A 132 -12.26 -3.90 4.38
N ILE A 133 -11.75 -5.13 4.29
CA ILE A 133 -11.31 -5.75 3.03
C ILE A 133 -12.22 -6.91 2.72
N PHE A 134 -12.84 -6.84 1.55
CA PHE A 134 -13.66 -7.91 0.98
C PHE A 134 -12.88 -8.61 -0.14
N GLU A 135 -13.10 -9.90 -0.28
CA GLU A 135 -12.68 -10.67 -1.44
C GLU A 135 -13.91 -10.99 -2.28
N ASN A 136 -13.96 -10.46 -3.49
CA ASN A 136 -14.90 -10.83 -4.52
C ASN A 136 -14.25 -11.85 -5.48
N SER A 137 -15.02 -12.34 -6.45
CA SER A 137 -14.56 -13.36 -7.40
C SER A 137 -13.27 -12.96 -8.14
N ASP A 138 -13.15 -11.71 -8.59
CA ASP A 138 -12.05 -11.19 -9.43
C ASP A 138 -11.15 -10.15 -8.74
N ARG A 139 -11.61 -9.52 -7.65
CA ARG A 139 -10.96 -8.37 -7.02
C ARG A 139 -11.07 -8.37 -5.50
N TYR A 140 -10.27 -7.50 -4.87
CA TYR A 140 -10.50 -7.03 -3.51
C TYR A 140 -11.25 -5.70 -3.55
N VAL A 141 -12.20 -5.52 -2.63
CA VAL A 141 -12.86 -4.25 -2.38
C VAL A 141 -12.46 -3.77 -0.99
N VAL A 142 -12.02 -2.54 -0.89
CA VAL A 142 -11.54 -1.95 0.38
C VAL A 142 -12.36 -0.73 0.73
N LEU A 143 -12.95 -0.75 1.92
CA LEU A 143 -13.61 0.40 2.54
C LEU A 143 -12.70 1.02 3.59
N PHE A 144 -12.70 2.35 3.67
CA PHE A 144 -11.93 3.14 4.65
C PHE A 144 -12.88 3.93 5.54
N PRO A 145 -13.40 3.38 6.65
CA PRO A 145 -14.44 4.01 7.47
C PRO A 145 -14.09 5.40 8.01
N GLN A 146 -12.79 5.66 8.22
CA GLN A 146 -12.31 6.95 8.74
C GLN A 146 -11.98 7.98 7.64
N MET A 147 -11.96 7.57 6.37
CA MET A 147 -11.62 8.42 5.23
C MET A 147 -12.88 8.76 4.44
N GLN A 148 -13.70 9.69 4.95
CA GLN A 148 -15.01 10.03 4.39
C GLN A 148 -14.99 10.55 2.95
N ASN A 149 -13.84 10.99 2.45
CA ASN A 149 -13.64 11.44 1.08
C ASN A 149 -13.32 10.30 0.09
N ILE A 150 -13.18 9.08 0.56
CA ILE A 150 -13.02 7.87 -0.26
C ILE A 150 -14.30 7.05 -0.13
N TYR A 151 -14.94 6.76 -1.27
CA TYR A 151 -16.10 5.89 -1.30
C TYR A 151 -15.68 4.43 -1.06
N GLU A 152 -14.81 3.92 -1.91
CA GLU A 152 -14.19 2.60 -1.82
C GLU A 152 -13.04 2.48 -2.82
N ALA A 153 -12.25 1.41 -2.70
CA ALA A 153 -11.21 1.09 -3.65
C ALA A 153 -11.31 -0.36 -4.12
N HIS A 154 -11.04 -0.57 -5.40
CA HIS A 154 -11.04 -1.88 -6.04
C HIS A 154 -9.61 -2.24 -6.47
N MET A 155 -9.16 -3.44 -6.20
CA MET A 155 -7.84 -3.93 -6.62
C MET A 155 -7.98 -5.32 -7.23
N LEU A 156 -7.43 -5.54 -8.43
CA LEU A 156 -7.31 -6.89 -8.97
C LEU A 156 -6.55 -7.81 -8.00
N LYS A 157 -6.88 -9.10 -7.98
CA LYS A 157 -6.28 -10.07 -7.04
C LYS A 157 -4.76 -10.19 -7.16
N ASP A 158 -4.22 -9.90 -8.33
CA ASP A 158 -2.77 -9.86 -8.55
C ASP A 158 -2.11 -8.55 -8.13
N GLY A 159 -2.89 -7.50 -7.83
CA GLY A 159 -2.42 -6.18 -7.44
C GLY A 159 -1.96 -5.29 -8.59
N SER A 160 -2.08 -5.76 -9.84
CA SER A 160 -1.60 -5.03 -11.03
C SER A 160 -2.40 -3.76 -11.32
N TYR A 161 -3.68 -3.72 -10.92
CA TYR A 161 -4.55 -2.59 -11.12
C TYR A 161 -5.33 -2.23 -9.86
N VAL A 162 -5.39 -0.92 -9.57
CA VAL A 162 -6.13 -0.35 -8.44
C VAL A 162 -6.96 0.83 -8.92
N ARG A 163 -8.23 0.86 -8.57
CA ARG A 163 -9.13 2.00 -8.77
C ARG A 163 -9.63 2.50 -7.42
N ILE A 164 -9.43 3.78 -7.12
CA ILE A 164 -9.93 4.43 -5.91
C ILE A 164 -11.02 5.40 -6.31
N HIS A 165 -12.23 5.18 -5.82
CA HIS A 165 -13.36 6.07 -5.98
C HIS A 165 -13.36 7.11 -4.87
N CYS A 166 -13.25 8.38 -5.20
CA CYS A 166 -13.12 9.48 -4.24
C CYS A 166 -13.94 10.72 -4.64
N HIS A 167 -14.01 11.69 -3.72
CA HIS A 167 -14.58 12.99 -3.99
C HIS A 167 -13.64 13.83 -4.86
N ALA A 168 -14.22 14.66 -5.74
CA ALA A 168 -13.47 15.50 -6.69
C ALA A 168 -12.68 16.64 -6.02
N GLN A 169 -13.02 17.00 -4.79
CA GLN A 169 -12.46 18.18 -4.14
C GLN A 169 -11.00 17.94 -3.72
N ALA A 170 -10.08 18.72 -4.30
CA ALA A 170 -8.69 18.77 -3.90
C ALA A 170 -8.54 19.63 -2.64
N THR A 171 -8.44 18.99 -1.48
CA THR A 171 -8.11 19.62 -0.20
C THR A 171 -6.94 18.87 0.43
N GLU A 172 -6.26 19.49 1.40
CA GLU A 172 -5.18 18.85 2.15
C GLU A 172 -5.63 17.50 2.74
N LEU A 173 -6.78 17.49 3.43
CA LEU A 173 -7.36 16.27 3.99
C LEU A 173 -7.62 15.18 2.93
N ASN A 174 -8.12 15.55 1.75
CA ASN A 174 -8.38 14.59 0.67
C ASN A 174 -7.07 14.01 0.15
N THR A 175 -6.04 14.84 -0.04
CA THR A 175 -4.72 14.42 -0.50
C THR A 175 -4.05 13.49 0.51
N ASP A 176 -4.13 13.78 1.80
CA ASP A 176 -3.57 12.94 2.86
C ASP A 176 -4.26 11.59 2.96
N ASN A 177 -5.59 11.57 2.93
CA ASN A 177 -6.33 10.30 2.94
C ASN A 177 -5.99 9.43 1.73
N LEU A 178 -5.94 10.02 0.53
CA LEU A 178 -5.55 9.30 -0.69
C LEU A 178 -4.10 8.82 -0.61
N PHE A 179 -3.19 9.63 -0.09
CA PHE A 179 -1.80 9.23 0.13
C PHE A 179 -1.68 8.00 1.03
N HIS A 180 -2.45 7.94 2.12
CA HIS A 180 -2.48 6.78 3.01
C HIS A 180 -3.20 5.57 2.39
N ALA A 181 -4.27 5.78 1.63
CA ALA A 181 -4.94 4.68 0.92
C ALA A 181 -4.03 4.06 -0.15
N ILE A 182 -3.32 4.87 -0.92
CA ILE A 182 -2.35 4.43 -1.95
C ILE A 182 -1.24 3.57 -1.31
N ARG A 183 -0.81 3.90 -0.09
CA ARG A 183 0.18 3.10 0.67
C ARG A 183 -0.22 1.63 0.79
N LEU A 184 -1.49 1.35 1.09
CA LEU A 184 -1.97 -0.04 1.23
C LEU A 184 -1.74 -0.85 -0.05
N PHE A 185 -2.10 -0.27 -1.19
CA PHE A 185 -1.99 -0.94 -2.49
C PHE A 185 -0.53 -1.08 -2.95
N PHE A 186 0.28 -0.05 -2.72
CA PHE A 186 1.72 -0.13 -2.92
C PHE A 186 2.34 -1.25 -2.07
N LEU A 187 2.02 -1.34 -0.79
CA LEU A 187 2.55 -2.38 0.09
C LEU A 187 2.10 -3.78 -0.31
N PHE A 188 0.93 -3.91 -0.95
CA PHE A 188 0.48 -5.19 -1.50
C PHE A 188 1.40 -5.69 -2.62
N ILE A 189 1.69 -4.84 -3.60
CA ILE A 189 2.59 -5.21 -4.70
C ILE A 189 4.05 -5.34 -4.22
N ALA A 190 4.47 -4.49 -3.27
CA ALA A 190 5.79 -4.57 -2.66
C ALA A 190 6.02 -5.93 -1.98
N GLN A 191 5.07 -6.43 -1.18
CA GLN A 191 5.17 -7.74 -0.54
C GLN A 191 5.25 -8.87 -1.56
N LYS A 192 4.51 -8.79 -2.68
CA LYS A 192 4.61 -9.79 -3.76
C LYS A 192 6.00 -9.81 -4.41
N LYS A 193 6.70 -8.69 -4.41
CA LYS A 193 8.08 -8.54 -4.90
C LYS A 193 9.14 -8.79 -3.83
N GLY A 194 8.76 -9.25 -2.64
CA GLY A 194 9.70 -9.55 -1.55
C GLY A 194 10.17 -8.33 -0.77
N LEU A 195 9.42 -7.22 -0.84
CA LEU A 195 9.68 -6.01 -0.08
C LEU A 195 8.68 -5.87 1.06
N PHE A 196 9.15 -5.54 2.27
CA PHE A 196 8.34 -5.53 3.48
C PHE A 196 8.51 -4.24 4.26
N ALA A 197 7.41 -3.70 4.75
CA ALA A 197 7.41 -2.44 5.47
C ALA A 197 7.43 -2.63 6.97
N ILE A 198 8.29 -1.86 7.66
CA ILE A 198 8.40 -1.84 9.12
C ILE A 198 8.13 -0.42 9.63
N HIS A 199 7.22 -0.29 10.59
CA HIS A 199 6.95 0.95 11.30
C HIS A 199 8.14 1.31 12.18
N SER A 200 8.96 2.23 11.71
CA SER A 200 10.21 2.64 12.34
C SER A 200 10.69 4.00 11.80
N ALA A 201 11.35 4.77 12.64
CA ALA A 201 12.20 5.88 12.19
C ALA A 201 13.62 5.37 11.94
N SER A 202 14.36 5.98 11.02
CA SER A 202 15.70 5.52 10.66
C SER A 202 16.70 6.65 10.50
N ILE A 203 17.95 6.33 10.80
CA ILE A 203 19.12 7.19 10.66
C ILE A 203 20.23 6.47 9.88
N LEU A 204 21.14 7.24 9.30
CA LEU A 204 22.36 6.70 8.72
C LEU A 204 23.49 6.76 9.74
N TYR A 205 24.10 5.61 10.06
CA TYR A 205 25.26 5.54 10.94
C TYR A 205 26.22 4.45 10.48
N HIS A 206 27.51 4.82 10.28
CA HIS A 206 28.53 3.97 9.68
C HIS A 206 28.11 3.40 8.32
N ASP A 207 27.58 4.27 7.45
CA ASP A 207 27.10 3.93 6.09
C ASP A 207 25.97 2.86 6.04
N LYS A 208 25.35 2.57 7.19
CA LYS A 208 24.22 1.64 7.30
C LYS A 208 22.99 2.32 7.90
N ALA A 209 21.83 1.88 7.45
CA ALA A 209 20.55 2.32 8.03
C ALA A 209 20.29 1.61 9.36
N TRP A 210 20.02 2.36 10.41
CA TRP A 210 19.59 1.85 11.72
C TRP A 210 18.15 2.23 11.96
N LEU A 211 17.31 1.23 12.19
CA LEU A 211 15.87 1.41 12.42
C LEU A 211 15.56 1.44 13.91
N PHE A 212 14.86 2.47 14.34
CA PHE A 212 14.30 2.59 15.68
C PHE A 212 12.81 2.32 15.61
N SER A 213 12.36 1.22 16.19
CA SER A 213 10.99 0.74 16.09
C SER A 213 10.37 0.55 17.48
N GLY A 214 9.09 0.82 17.59
CA GLY A 214 8.32 0.72 18.83
C GLY A 214 6.87 1.12 18.60
N HIS A 215 5.99 0.90 19.58
CA HIS A 215 4.61 1.39 19.52
C HIS A 215 4.57 2.92 19.35
N SER A 216 3.41 3.45 18.96
CA SER A 216 3.21 4.90 18.97
C SER A 216 3.52 5.47 20.35
N GLY A 217 4.20 6.62 20.39
CA GLY A 217 4.60 7.26 21.65
C GLY A 217 5.83 6.65 22.37
N MET A 218 6.45 5.56 21.85
CA MET A 218 7.63 4.94 22.46
C MET A 218 8.94 5.74 22.31
N GLY A 219 8.92 6.88 21.60
CA GLY A 219 10.09 7.75 21.50
C GLY A 219 10.95 7.54 20.26
N LYS A 220 10.44 6.92 19.18
CA LYS A 220 11.18 6.75 17.91
C LYS A 220 11.79 8.07 17.42
N SER A 221 10.94 9.08 17.20
CA SER A 221 11.38 10.40 16.72
C SER A 221 12.27 11.12 17.73
N THR A 222 12.01 10.97 19.03
CA THR A 222 12.86 11.54 20.08
C THR A 222 14.26 10.93 20.02
N HIS A 223 14.34 9.61 19.85
CA HIS A 223 15.62 8.92 19.82
C HIS A 223 16.43 9.24 18.57
N THR A 224 15.80 9.27 17.39
CA THR A 224 16.47 9.70 16.16
C THR A 224 16.91 11.17 16.22
N ALA A 225 16.13 12.05 16.86
CA ALA A 225 16.51 13.45 17.09
C ALA A 225 17.76 13.57 17.97
N LEU A 226 17.82 12.81 19.09
CA LEU A 226 19.03 12.78 19.92
C LEU A 226 20.27 12.34 19.13
N TRP A 227 20.15 11.35 18.23
CA TRP A 227 21.27 10.93 17.41
C TRP A 227 21.70 12.02 16.43
N HIS A 228 20.76 12.72 15.82
CA HIS A 228 21.05 13.82 14.92
C HIS A 228 21.75 14.96 15.67
N GLU A 229 21.21 15.39 16.81
CA GLU A 229 21.72 16.49 17.60
C GLU A 229 23.11 16.20 18.20
N LEU A 230 23.34 15.00 18.70
CA LEU A 230 24.56 14.64 19.39
C LEU A 230 25.69 14.16 18.48
N PHE A 231 25.36 13.51 17.39
CA PHE A 231 26.33 12.83 16.52
C PHE A 231 26.28 13.28 15.06
N GLY A 232 25.36 14.18 14.70
CA GLY A 232 25.21 14.67 13.34
C GLY A 232 24.72 13.60 12.33
N THR A 233 24.07 12.53 12.81
CA THR A 233 23.61 11.45 11.93
C THR A 233 22.49 11.94 11.01
N PRO A 234 22.55 11.68 9.70
CA PRO A 234 21.44 11.98 8.80
C PRO A 234 20.18 11.16 9.15
N TYR A 235 19.02 11.80 9.06
CA TYR A 235 17.75 11.10 9.03
C TYR A 235 17.56 10.42 7.68
N LEU A 236 16.87 9.26 7.68
CA LEU A 236 16.48 8.58 6.44
C LEU A 236 14.96 8.62 6.25
N ASN A 237 14.19 7.88 7.05
CA ASN A 237 12.73 7.90 7.04
C ASN A 237 12.16 8.06 8.45
N GLY A 238 11.11 8.87 8.60
CA GLY A 238 10.58 9.24 9.92
C GLY A 238 9.55 8.30 10.50
N ASP A 239 8.87 7.48 9.68
CA ASP A 239 7.75 6.65 10.16
C ASP A 239 7.73 5.25 9.57
N LEU A 240 8.05 5.10 8.28
CA LEU A 240 7.98 3.84 7.57
C LEU A 240 9.26 3.55 6.80
N ASN A 241 9.78 2.35 6.95
CA ASN A 241 10.92 1.86 6.19
C ASN A 241 10.53 0.61 5.39
N LEU A 242 10.89 0.57 4.11
CA LEU A 242 10.69 -0.57 3.23
C LEU A 242 12.00 -1.36 3.14
N LEU A 243 11.92 -2.65 3.36
CA LEU A 243 13.07 -3.54 3.40
C LEU A 243 12.93 -4.63 2.35
N GLY A 244 14.04 -4.95 1.70
CA GLY A 244 14.16 -6.11 0.80
C GLY A 244 15.42 -6.89 1.10
N SER A 245 15.54 -8.06 0.50
CA SER A 245 16.75 -8.88 0.64
C SER A 245 17.31 -9.21 -0.72
N GLU A 246 18.56 -8.80 -0.94
CA GLU A 246 19.34 -9.09 -2.14
C GLU A 246 20.70 -9.68 -1.74
N ASP A 247 21.13 -10.75 -2.38
CA ASP A 247 22.45 -11.38 -2.20
C ASP A 247 22.87 -11.63 -0.75
N GLY A 248 21.90 -11.97 0.12
CA GLY A 248 22.15 -12.23 1.54
C GLY A 248 22.18 -11.00 2.44
N HIS A 249 22.07 -9.81 1.87
CA HIS A 249 21.99 -8.54 2.60
C HIS A 249 20.55 -8.04 2.68
N ILE A 250 20.24 -7.30 3.73
CA ILE A 250 18.96 -6.58 3.85
C ILE A 250 19.19 -5.13 3.46
N THR A 251 18.43 -4.67 2.49
CA THR A 251 18.45 -3.29 2.00
C THR A 251 17.24 -2.52 2.51
N VAL A 252 17.46 -1.29 2.97
CA VAL A 252 16.42 -0.31 3.35
C VAL A 252 16.27 0.67 2.22
N TYR A 253 15.04 0.79 1.71
CA TYR A 253 14.70 1.68 0.60
C TYR A 253 13.99 2.92 1.11
N GLY A 254 14.32 4.07 0.52
CA GLY A 254 13.57 5.29 0.70
C GLY A 254 12.17 5.19 0.08
N ILE A 255 11.18 5.68 0.80
CA ILE A 255 9.78 5.69 0.37
C ILE A 255 9.09 6.98 0.81
N PRO A 256 8.03 7.45 0.12
CA PRO A 256 7.40 8.73 0.40
C PRO A 256 6.61 8.77 1.72
N TRP A 257 6.21 7.62 2.27
CA TRP A 257 5.37 7.57 3.48
C TRP A 257 6.20 7.75 4.75
N CYS A 258 6.26 8.97 5.23
CA CYS A 258 7.12 9.42 6.33
C CYS A 258 6.35 9.88 7.59
N GLY A 259 5.03 9.66 7.64
CA GLY A 259 4.16 10.14 8.71
C GLY A 259 4.13 11.68 8.75
N THR A 260 3.97 12.24 9.94
CA THR A 260 3.92 13.70 10.17
C THR A 260 5.30 14.37 10.19
N SER A 261 6.37 13.60 10.06
CA SER A 261 7.75 14.14 10.14
C SER A 261 8.21 14.82 8.85
N GLU A 262 7.59 14.48 7.72
CA GLU A 262 8.00 14.85 6.35
C GLU A 262 9.46 14.45 6.02
N ILE A 263 10.06 13.58 6.84
CA ILE A 263 11.44 13.11 6.67
C ILE A 263 11.44 11.82 5.88
N PHE A 264 11.96 11.85 4.66
CA PHE A 264 12.20 10.66 3.83
C PHE A 264 13.39 10.85 2.90
N THR A 265 13.88 9.75 2.35
CA THR A 265 14.94 9.72 1.31
C THR A 265 14.44 8.96 0.09
N THR A 266 15.09 9.17 -1.05
CA THR A 266 14.94 8.36 -2.27
C THR A 266 16.03 7.31 -2.41
N GLU A 267 17.07 7.40 -1.56
CA GLU A 267 18.23 6.53 -1.58
C GLU A 267 17.97 5.18 -0.89
N GLN A 268 18.88 4.25 -1.09
CA GLN A 268 18.87 2.95 -0.45
C GLN A 268 20.17 2.70 0.32
N TYR A 269 20.07 1.97 1.42
CA TYR A 269 21.19 1.68 2.30
C TYR A 269 21.11 0.24 2.82
N GLU A 270 22.26 -0.36 3.10
CA GLU A 270 22.31 -1.64 3.81
C GLU A 270 21.77 -1.49 5.24
N LEU A 271 20.98 -2.44 5.71
CA LEU A 271 20.47 -2.45 7.08
C LEU A 271 21.59 -2.78 8.07
N GLY A 272 21.87 -1.87 9.00
CA GLY A 272 22.82 -2.11 10.10
C GLY A 272 22.20 -2.88 11.27
N GLY A 273 20.90 -2.66 11.51
CA GLY A 273 20.15 -3.37 12.55
C GLY A 273 18.84 -2.68 12.92
N ILE A 274 18.07 -3.37 13.77
CA ILE A 274 16.79 -2.86 14.29
C ILE A 274 16.89 -2.72 15.80
N VAL A 275 16.56 -1.52 16.30
CA VAL A 275 16.45 -1.20 17.72
C VAL A 275 14.99 -1.16 18.10
N LEU A 276 14.55 -2.15 18.86
CA LEU A 276 13.21 -2.22 19.42
C LEU A 276 13.18 -1.42 20.71
N LEU A 277 12.53 -0.27 20.69
CA LEU A 277 12.47 0.65 21.83
C LEU A 277 11.44 0.20 22.86
N GLY A 278 11.83 0.25 24.12
CA GLY A 278 10.99 0.20 25.30
C GLY A 278 11.26 1.42 26.19
N GLN A 279 10.27 1.86 26.98
CA GLN A 279 10.44 2.98 27.92
C GLN A 279 10.90 2.48 29.28
N ASP A 280 11.89 3.16 29.84
CA ASP A 280 12.29 3.05 31.24
C ASP A 280 12.43 4.49 31.80
N SER A 281 12.01 4.70 33.03
CA SER A 281 12.06 6.04 33.62
C SER A 281 13.39 6.38 34.27
N GLN A 282 14.27 5.39 34.47
CA GLN A 282 15.47 5.53 35.29
C GLN A 282 16.76 5.13 34.62
N THR A 283 16.73 4.07 33.78
CA THR A 283 17.96 3.46 33.25
C THR A 283 17.89 3.21 31.75
N ASP A 284 19.07 3.28 31.12
CA ASP A 284 19.26 2.95 29.72
C ASP A 284 20.00 1.62 29.64
N ARG A 285 19.33 0.54 29.17
CA ARG A 285 19.93 -0.79 29.11
C ARG A 285 19.44 -1.62 27.92
N LEU A 286 20.32 -2.47 27.43
CA LEU A 286 19.99 -3.48 26.46
C LEU A 286 19.52 -4.76 27.17
N GLU A 287 18.45 -5.33 26.69
CA GLU A 287 17.94 -6.62 27.13
C GLU A 287 18.16 -7.69 26.05
N LYS A 288 18.55 -8.88 26.48
CA LYS A 288 18.66 -10.03 25.58
C LYS A 288 17.26 -10.56 25.28
N LEU A 289 16.94 -10.71 24.00
CA LEU A 289 15.74 -11.39 23.56
C LEU A 289 16.08 -12.81 23.06
N PRO A 290 15.27 -13.82 23.40
CA PRO A 290 15.32 -15.12 22.75
C PRO A 290 15.08 -14.96 21.23
N PRO A 291 15.63 -15.85 20.39
CA PRO A 291 15.46 -15.77 18.93
C PRO A 291 13.99 -15.68 18.50
N SER A 292 13.12 -16.51 19.06
CA SER A 292 11.67 -16.50 18.75
C SER A 292 10.99 -15.16 19.10
N GLU A 293 11.41 -14.53 20.20
CA GLU A 293 10.85 -13.24 20.62
C GLU A 293 11.32 -12.09 19.70
N LYS A 294 12.56 -12.15 19.19
CA LYS A 294 13.04 -11.19 18.20
C LYS A 294 12.16 -11.22 16.94
N ILE A 295 11.92 -12.41 16.41
CA ILE A 295 11.08 -12.63 15.22
C ILE A 295 9.66 -12.07 15.46
N LEU A 296 9.04 -12.46 16.59
CA LEU A 296 7.70 -12.02 16.94
C LEU A 296 7.61 -10.50 17.05
N ARG A 297 8.58 -9.85 17.72
CA ARG A 297 8.59 -8.40 17.88
C ARG A 297 8.84 -7.65 16.56
N VAL A 298 9.67 -8.20 15.66
CA VAL A 298 9.83 -7.66 14.30
C VAL A 298 8.51 -7.77 13.54
N MET A 299 7.85 -8.94 13.55
CA MET A 299 6.54 -9.14 12.93
C MET A 299 5.50 -8.15 13.41
N GLN A 300 5.44 -7.89 14.73
CA GLN A 300 4.50 -6.91 15.30
C GLN A 300 4.73 -5.46 14.82
N ARG A 301 5.87 -5.17 14.20
CA ARG A 301 6.20 -3.85 13.62
C ARG A 301 6.02 -3.82 12.12
N MET A 302 5.75 -4.96 11.49
CA MET A 302 5.46 -5.02 10.06
C MET A 302 4.06 -4.48 9.79
N ILE A 303 3.96 -3.63 8.80
CA ILE A 303 2.69 -3.09 8.30
C ILE A 303 2.40 -3.54 6.85
N SER A 304 3.14 -4.52 6.37
CA SER A 304 2.85 -5.22 5.13
C SER A 304 1.53 -5.98 5.23
N PRO A 305 0.83 -6.21 4.11
CA PRO A 305 -0.44 -6.92 4.09
C PRO A 305 -0.42 -8.26 4.84
N ALA A 306 -1.52 -8.56 5.57
CA ALA A 306 -1.61 -9.73 6.44
C ALA A 306 -3.05 -10.29 6.55
N TRP A 307 -3.90 -10.09 5.53
CA TRP A 307 -5.29 -10.58 5.55
C TRP A 307 -5.48 -11.96 4.91
N LYS A 308 -4.39 -12.57 4.38
CA LYS A 308 -4.35 -13.95 3.90
C LYS A 308 -3.18 -14.72 4.50
N GLU A 309 -3.33 -16.03 4.66
CA GLU A 309 -2.29 -16.92 5.19
C GLU A 309 -0.95 -16.78 4.46
N ILE A 310 -0.98 -16.73 3.13
CA ILE A 310 0.24 -16.57 2.32
C ILE A 310 0.99 -15.26 2.62
N GLN A 311 0.26 -14.19 2.95
CA GLN A 311 0.86 -12.90 3.32
C GLN A 311 1.50 -12.98 4.71
N LEU A 312 0.83 -13.61 5.68
CA LEU A 312 1.37 -13.84 7.01
C LEU A 312 2.63 -14.72 6.96
N THR A 313 2.61 -15.78 6.15
CA THR A 313 3.77 -16.66 5.95
C THR A 313 4.96 -15.89 5.37
N ARG A 314 4.73 -15.03 4.37
CA ARG A 314 5.78 -14.17 3.80
C ARG A 314 6.35 -13.20 4.83
N ASN A 315 5.48 -12.56 5.63
CA ASN A 315 5.91 -11.65 6.70
C ASN A 315 6.76 -12.40 7.73
N LEU A 316 6.34 -13.60 8.15
CA LEU A 316 7.08 -14.42 9.10
C LEU A 316 8.47 -14.80 8.57
N SER A 317 8.52 -15.35 7.36
CA SER A 317 9.79 -15.77 6.75
C SER A 317 10.76 -14.61 6.57
N PHE A 318 10.25 -13.40 6.28
CA PHE A 318 11.11 -12.22 6.18
C PHE A 318 11.58 -11.74 7.57
N ALA A 319 10.73 -11.80 8.59
CA ALA A 319 11.12 -11.48 9.96
C ALA A 319 12.19 -12.45 10.51
N GLU A 320 12.10 -13.75 10.19
CA GLU A 320 13.14 -14.75 10.47
C GLU A 320 14.45 -14.36 9.79
N LYS A 321 14.40 -14.04 8.50
CA LYS A 321 15.57 -13.61 7.73
C LYS A 321 16.23 -12.36 8.32
N ILE A 322 15.46 -11.37 8.74
CA ILE A 322 15.99 -10.18 9.44
C ILE A 322 16.72 -10.60 10.71
N ALA A 323 16.10 -11.45 11.54
CA ALA A 323 16.67 -11.85 12.82
C ALA A 323 17.98 -12.65 12.67
N ASP A 324 18.16 -13.35 11.55
CA ASP A 324 19.36 -14.11 11.21
C ASP A 324 20.47 -13.24 10.60
N CYS A 325 20.10 -12.25 9.76
CA CYS A 325 21.06 -11.46 8.99
C CYS A 325 21.61 -10.25 9.74
N VAL A 326 20.81 -9.62 10.62
CA VAL A 326 21.19 -8.37 11.29
C VAL A 326 20.87 -8.37 12.78
N PRO A 327 21.57 -7.53 13.59
CA PRO A 327 21.26 -7.41 15.01
C PRO A 327 19.86 -6.82 15.23
N VAL A 328 19.03 -7.52 15.97
CA VAL A 328 17.77 -7.04 16.53
C VAL A 328 17.98 -6.83 18.03
N LEU A 329 17.99 -5.57 18.44
CA LEU A 329 18.32 -5.12 19.80
C LEU A 329 17.07 -4.67 20.53
N HIS A 330 16.86 -5.11 21.76
CA HIS A 330 15.81 -4.56 22.63
C HIS A 330 16.43 -3.55 23.59
N PHE A 331 15.97 -2.32 23.53
CA PHE A 331 16.55 -1.22 24.28
C PHE A 331 15.50 -0.53 25.14
N LEU A 332 15.60 -0.74 26.44
CA LEU A 332 14.84 0.00 27.43
C LEU A 332 15.59 1.31 27.70
N CYS A 333 14.95 2.44 27.47
CA CYS A 333 15.64 3.73 27.53
C CYS A 333 14.79 4.85 28.10
N THR A 334 15.50 5.81 28.66
CA THR A 334 14.98 7.11 29.03
C THR A 334 14.86 8.04 27.81
N LYS A 335 14.38 9.27 28.02
CA LYS A 335 14.39 10.34 27.00
C LYS A 335 15.66 11.21 27.05
N ASN A 336 16.62 10.83 27.89
CA ASN A 336 17.83 11.61 28.13
C ASN A 336 18.89 11.36 27.06
N PRO A 337 19.84 12.29 26.85
CA PRO A 337 20.98 12.09 25.97
C PRO A 337 21.80 10.81 26.24
N SER A 338 21.84 10.34 27.48
CA SER A 338 22.50 9.09 27.89
C SER A 338 22.02 7.87 27.10
N ALA A 339 20.74 7.86 26.70
CA ALA A 339 20.16 6.79 25.89
C ALA A 339 20.85 6.68 24.53
N ALA A 340 21.12 7.81 23.85
CA ALA A 340 21.81 7.81 22.57
C ALA A 340 23.27 7.35 22.72
N TYR A 341 23.98 7.79 23.75
CA TYR A 341 25.37 7.33 24.01
C TYR A 341 25.41 5.82 24.33
N THR A 342 24.49 5.33 25.15
CA THR A 342 24.42 3.89 25.49
C THR A 342 24.20 3.03 24.24
N MET A 343 23.28 3.41 23.38
CA MET A 343 23.00 2.67 22.13
C MET A 343 24.16 2.81 21.15
N LYS A 344 24.76 4.00 21.00
CA LYS A 344 25.92 4.19 20.13
C LYS A 344 27.07 3.27 20.53
N ASN A 345 27.44 3.24 21.82
CA ASN A 345 28.48 2.36 22.33
C ASN A 345 28.18 0.88 22.04
N ALA A 346 26.92 0.46 22.15
CA ALA A 346 26.53 -0.91 21.87
C ALA A 346 26.66 -1.28 20.38
N ILE A 347 26.43 -0.33 19.48
CA ILE A 347 26.59 -0.50 18.03
C ILE A 347 28.09 -0.57 17.70
N ASP A 348 28.90 0.38 18.21
CA ASP A 348 30.35 0.46 17.94
C ASP A 348 31.11 -0.79 18.43
N LEU A 349 30.77 -1.31 19.61
CA LEU A 349 31.35 -2.55 20.15
C LEU A 349 31.08 -3.75 19.24
N ARG A 350 29.86 -3.87 18.70
CA ARG A 350 29.50 -4.97 17.79
C ARG A 350 30.26 -4.90 16.47
N ARG A 351 30.44 -3.70 15.93
CA ARG A 351 31.22 -3.49 14.71
C ARG A 351 32.65 -3.97 14.93
N SER A 352 33.30 -3.54 16.02
CA SER A 352 34.67 -3.95 16.35
C SER A 352 34.84 -5.46 16.55
N CYS A 353 33.79 -6.19 16.93
CA CYS A 353 33.81 -7.65 17.05
C CYS A 353 33.68 -8.37 15.70
N ASN A 354 32.96 -7.77 14.73
CA ASN A 354 32.76 -8.37 13.40
C ASN A 354 33.93 -8.09 12.43
N GLU A 355 34.78 -7.10 12.72
CA GLU A 355 35.97 -6.74 11.92
C GLU A 355 37.25 -7.50 12.37
N ARG A 356 37.16 -8.35 13.43
CA ARG A 356 38.21 -9.27 13.90
C ARG A 356 37.92 -10.69 13.47
#